data_580353c301d5a45fe7699d433b560f2b
#
_entry.id   580353c301d5a45fe7699d433b560f2b
#
_cell.length_a   1.000
_cell.length_b   1.000
_cell.length_c   1.000
_cell.angle_alpha   90.00
_cell.angle_beta   90.00
_cell.angle_gamma   90.00
#
_symmetry.space_group_name_H-M   'P 1'
#
loop_
_entity.id
_entity.type
_entity.pdbx_description
1 polymer ?
#
loop_
_entity_poly.entity_id
_entity_poly.type
_entity_poly.pdbx_seq_one_letter_code
_entity_poly.pdbx_strand_id
1 'polypeptide(L)'
;MSTLAQFLLVLVCILYGARFGAAGIGIFCALGLGILVMVFGVTPAGMQPDIIFIIIAVCTCAAAMHAAGGLDLLVRYAARIIRSNPKYIMVLAPLVMFFVTVFAGTAMTCYALQPVVFEVAYANGYRPERALVAGSMAASVGITASPIAAATAAVLGLFVQYGHPEISLG
;
A
#
# COMPACT_ATOMS: atom_id res chain seq x y z
N MET A 1 18.24 -15.59 -24.43
CA MET A 1 18.53 -14.15 -24.60
C MET A 1 17.28 -13.29 -24.61
N SER A 2 16.15 -13.77 -25.09
CA SER A 2 14.87 -13.01 -25.08
C SER A 2 14.35 -12.66 -23.68
N THR A 3 14.46 -13.58 -22.72
CA THR A 3 13.94 -13.39 -21.35
C THR A 3 14.65 -12.27 -20.59
N LEU A 4 15.97 -12.15 -20.75
CA LEU A 4 16.74 -11.04 -20.15
C LEU A 4 16.37 -9.68 -20.76
N ALA A 5 16.15 -9.64 -22.09
CA ALA A 5 15.74 -8.42 -22.76
C ALA A 5 14.31 -7.98 -22.33
N GLN A 6 13.40 -8.93 -22.16
CA GLN A 6 12.06 -8.69 -21.64
C GLN A 6 12.10 -8.14 -20.20
N PHE A 7 12.92 -8.75 -19.34
CA PHE A 7 13.10 -8.30 -17.97
C PHE A 7 13.70 -6.88 -17.88
N LEU A 8 14.74 -6.62 -18.68
CA LEU A 8 15.36 -5.29 -18.78
C LEU A 8 14.36 -4.22 -19.24
N LEU A 9 13.54 -4.54 -20.24
CA LEU A 9 12.52 -3.62 -20.75
C LEU A 9 11.49 -3.27 -19.68
N VAL A 10 11.00 -4.26 -18.92
CA VAL A 10 10.07 -4.03 -17.79
C VAL A 10 10.72 -3.13 -16.75
N LEU A 11 11.98 -3.41 -16.40
CA LEU A 11 12.71 -2.67 -15.38
C LEU A 11 12.93 -1.21 -15.80
N VAL A 12 13.27 -0.96 -17.08
CA VAL A 12 13.39 0.39 -17.63
C VAL A 12 12.04 1.11 -17.61
N CYS A 13 10.94 0.46 -18.00
CA CYS A 13 9.61 1.05 -17.94
C CYS A 13 9.21 1.44 -16.52
N ILE A 14 9.51 0.62 -15.52
CA ILE A 14 9.23 0.92 -14.10
C ILE A 14 10.08 2.11 -13.63
N LEU A 15 11.38 2.11 -13.93
CA LEU A 15 12.28 3.19 -13.51
C LEU A 15 11.91 4.54 -14.13
N TYR A 16 11.60 4.54 -15.44
CA TYR A 16 11.13 5.75 -16.11
C TYR A 16 9.75 6.18 -15.60
N GLY A 17 8.84 5.25 -15.43
CA GLY A 17 7.50 5.52 -14.90
C GLY A 17 7.53 6.13 -13.50
N ALA A 18 8.41 5.63 -12.64
CA ALA A 18 8.57 6.14 -11.27
C ALA A 18 8.97 7.63 -11.21
N ARG A 19 9.63 8.12 -12.25
CA ARG A 19 10.01 9.55 -12.36
C ARG A 19 8.82 10.48 -12.55
N PHE A 20 7.73 9.98 -13.12
CA PHE A 20 6.51 10.75 -13.42
C PHE A 20 5.39 10.51 -12.38
N GLY A 21 5.72 9.84 -11.27
CA GLY A 21 4.77 9.52 -10.20
C GLY A 21 3.86 8.33 -10.52
N ALA A 22 2.83 8.14 -9.70
CA ALA A 22 1.98 6.94 -9.77
C ALA A 22 1.25 6.77 -11.12
N ALA A 23 0.77 7.87 -11.72
CA ALA A 23 0.15 7.84 -13.04
C ALA A 23 1.15 7.49 -14.15
N GLY A 24 2.40 7.98 -14.01
CA GLY A 24 3.48 7.66 -14.94
C GLY A 24 3.80 6.18 -14.98
N ILE A 25 3.87 5.53 -13.83
CA ILE A 25 4.11 4.07 -13.74
C ILE A 25 3.06 3.31 -14.57
N GLY A 26 1.77 3.66 -14.41
CA GLY A 26 0.70 3.01 -15.16
C GLY A 26 0.85 3.15 -16.67
N ILE A 27 1.14 4.36 -17.15
CA ILE A 27 1.30 4.64 -18.58
C ILE A 27 2.52 3.91 -19.16
N PHE A 28 3.68 4.01 -18.50
CA PHE A 28 4.90 3.36 -18.97
C PHE A 28 4.82 1.83 -18.88
N CYS A 29 4.13 1.27 -17.88
CA CYS A 29 3.88 -0.17 -17.82
C CYS A 29 2.95 -0.63 -18.95
N ALA A 30 1.92 0.13 -19.29
CA ALA A 30 1.04 -0.17 -20.43
C ALA A 30 1.80 -0.13 -21.76
N LEU A 31 2.67 0.88 -21.97
CA LEU A 31 3.54 0.97 -23.14
C LEU A 31 4.52 -0.22 -23.18
N GLY A 32 5.14 -0.57 -22.05
CA GLY A 32 6.05 -1.70 -21.96
C GLY A 32 5.36 -3.02 -22.29
N LEU A 33 4.13 -3.21 -21.82
CA LEU A 33 3.32 -4.38 -22.17
C LEU A 33 3.01 -4.42 -23.67
N GLY A 34 2.65 -3.28 -24.26
CA GLY A 34 2.42 -3.17 -25.71
C GLY A 34 3.65 -3.58 -26.53
N ILE A 35 4.83 -3.13 -26.13
CA ILE A 35 6.10 -3.51 -26.78
C ILE A 35 6.37 -5.01 -26.61
N LEU A 36 6.15 -5.57 -25.42
CA LEU A 36 6.32 -7.01 -25.17
C LEU A 36 5.42 -7.85 -26.08
N VAL A 37 4.17 -7.45 -26.26
CA VAL A 37 3.23 -8.17 -27.12
C VAL A 37 3.61 -8.04 -28.60
N MET A 38 3.93 -6.82 -29.07
CA MET A 38 4.17 -6.56 -30.48
C MET A 38 5.55 -7.04 -30.96
N VAL A 39 6.59 -6.89 -30.14
CA VAL A 39 7.98 -7.20 -30.54
C VAL A 39 8.37 -8.62 -30.15
N PHE A 40 7.96 -9.08 -28.96
CA PHE A 40 8.33 -10.39 -28.46
C PHE A 40 7.24 -11.47 -28.66
N GLY A 41 6.07 -11.09 -29.17
CA GLY A 41 4.97 -12.04 -29.41
C GLY A 41 4.45 -12.71 -28.13
N VAL A 42 4.65 -12.09 -26.97
CA VAL A 42 4.16 -12.61 -25.69
C VAL A 42 2.65 -12.53 -25.71
N THR A 43 1.97 -13.66 -25.63
CA THR A 43 0.53 -13.69 -25.48
C THR A 43 0.18 -13.21 -24.06
N PRO A 44 -0.56 -12.09 -23.91
CA PRO A 44 -0.97 -11.65 -22.59
C PRO A 44 -1.85 -12.74 -21.96
N ALA A 45 -1.56 -13.09 -20.70
CA ALA A 45 -2.49 -13.90 -19.91
C ALA A 45 -3.85 -13.20 -19.91
N GLY A 46 -4.92 -13.95 -20.15
CA GLY A 46 -6.25 -13.39 -20.31
C GLY A 46 -6.60 -12.39 -19.22
N MET A 47 -7.35 -11.37 -19.57
CA MET A 47 -7.87 -10.40 -18.60
C MET A 47 -8.65 -11.14 -17.53
N GLN A 48 -8.33 -10.92 -16.27
CA GLN A 48 -8.99 -11.55 -15.14
C GLN A 48 -9.99 -10.57 -14.54
N PRO A 49 -11.26 -10.60 -15.00
CA PRO A 49 -12.26 -9.65 -14.54
C PRO A 49 -12.50 -9.75 -13.03
N ASP A 50 -12.37 -10.94 -12.46
CA ASP A 50 -12.60 -11.17 -11.03
C ASP A 50 -11.66 -10.35 -10.15
N ILE A 51 -10.39 -10.27 -10.49
CA ILE A 51 -9.39 -9.46 -9.75
C ILE A 51 -9.74 -7.97 -9.84
N ILE A 52 -10.15 -7.51 -11.03
CA ILE A 52 -10.54 -6.11 -11.24
C ILE A 52 -11.77 -5.78 -10.38
N PHE A 53 -12.79 -6.65 -10.36
CA PHE A 53 -13.97 -6.46 -9.53
C PHE A 53 -13.66 -6.45 -8.04
N ILE A 54 -12.76 -7.33 -7.57
CA ILE A 54 -12.31 -7.34 -6.16
C ILE A 54 -11.63 -6.02 -5.81
N ILE A 55 -10.71 -5.54 -6.65
CA ILE A 55 -10.02 -4.27 -6.43
C ILE A 55 -11.00 -3.10 -6.38
N ILE A 56 -11.94 -3.03 -7.32
CA ILE A 56 -12.97 -1.98 -7.35
C ILE A 56 -13.84 -2.04 -6.09
N ALA A 57 -14.28 -3.22 -5.67
CA ALA A 57 -15.10 -3.39 -4.48
C ALA A 57 -14.36 -2.94 -3.22
N VAL A 58 -13.11 -3.35 -3.05
CA VAL A 58 -12.28 -2.96 -1.90
C VAL A 58 -12.02 -1.45 -1.90
N CYS A 59 -11.66 -0.87 -3.05
CA CYS A 59 -11.44 0.57 -3.16
C CYS A 59 -12.71 1.38 -2.88
N THR A 60 -13.86 0.91 -3.35
CA THR A 60 -15.15 1.56 -3.11
C THR A 60 -15.53 1.50 -1.63
N CYS A 61 -15.33 0.36 -0.98
CA CYS A 61 -15.57 0.18 0.45
C CYS A 61 -14.66 1.12 1.28
N ALA A 62 -13.38 1.16 0.95
CA ALA A 62 -12.42 2.06 1.60
C ALA A 62 -12.79 3.54 1.41
N ALA A 63 -13.19 3.91 0.19
CA ALA A 63 -13.65 5.27 -0.11
C ALA A 63 -14.93 5.64 0.64
N ALA A 64 -15.88 4.71 0.76
CA ALA A 64 -17.11 4.91 1.54
C ALA A 64 -16.82 5.10 3.03
N MET A 65 -15.91 4.30 3.60
CA MET A 65 -15.47 4.45 4.99
C MET A 65 -14.80 5.81 5.21
N HIS A 66 -14.00 6.26 4.24
CA HIS A 66 -13.38 7.58 4.28
C HIS A 66 -14.44 8.70 4.23
N ALA A 67 -15.40 8.62 3.31
CA ALA A 67 -16.49 9.58 3.17
C ALA A 67 -17.41 9.63 4.41
N ALA A 68 -17.59 8.51 5.09
CA ALA A 68 -18.35 8.41 6.34
C ALA A 68 -17.59 8.97 7.57
N GLY A 69 -16.34 9.42 7.41
CA GLY A 69 -15.52 9.94 8.53
C GLY A 69 -14.95 8.85 9.45
N GLY A 70 -15.07 7.58 9.09
CA GLY A 70 -14.54 6.47 9.88
C GLY A 70 -13.03 6.52 10.01
N LEU A 71 -12.36 6.93 8.95
CA LEU A 71 -10.90 7.11 8.94
C LEU A 71 -10.46 8.24 9.88
N ASP A 72 -11.18 9.36 9.87
CA ASP A 72 -10.90 10.50 10.75
C ASP A 72 -11.05 10.12 12.23
N LEU A 73 -11.99 9.24 12.53
CA LEU A 73 -12.21 8.71 13.86
C LEU A 73 -11.04 7.85 14.32
N LEU A 74 -10.56 6.95 13.46
CA LEU A 74 -9.36 6.14 13.71
C LEU A 74 -8.13 7.03 13.96
N VAL A 75 -7.91 8.04 13.11
CA VAL A 75 -6.80 8.99 13.24
C VAL A 75 -6.89 9.75 14.56
N ARG A 76 -8.08 10.21 14.97
CA ARG A 76 -8.28 10.90 16.25
C ARG A 76 -7.96 10.02 17.46
N TYR A 77 -8.38 8.75 17.46
CA TYR A 77 -8.04 7.81 18.53
C TYR A 77 -6.54 7.53 18.56
N ALA A 78 -5.92 7.28 17.41
CA ALA A 78 -4.50 7.08 17.27
C ALA A 78 -3.70 8.28 17.78
N ALA A 79 -4.09 9.50 17.40
CA ALA A 79 -3.47 10.73 17.86
C ALA A 79 -3.59 10.91 19.38
N ARG A 80 -4.74 10.55 19.97
CA ARG A 80 -4.94 10.58 21.41
C ARG A 80 -3.99 9.62 22.15
N ILE A 81 -3.82 8.40 21.62
CA ILE A 81 -2.89 7.42 22.20
C ILE A 81 -1.46 7.93 22.14
N ILE A 82 -1.02 8.49 21.02
CA ILE A 82 0.32 9.04 20.85
C ILE A 82 0.57 10.20 21.82
N ARG A 83 -0.40 11.10 21.97
CA ARG A 83 -0.30 12.26 22.87
C ARG A 83 -0.34 11.89 24.36
N SER A 84 -0.98 10.78 24.74
CA SER A 84 -1.08 10.39 26.14
C SER A 84 0.22 9.82 26.72
N ASN A 85 1.10 9.27 25.89
CA ASN A 85 2.35 8.64 26.32
C ASN A 85 3.57 9.09 25.52
N PRO A 86 3.99 10.35 25.62
CA PRO A 86 5.06 10.91 24.79
C PRO A 86 6.42 10.27 25.05
N LYS A 87 6.65 9.72 26.24
CA LYS A 87 7.92 9.04 26.59
C LYS A 87 8.22 7.82 25.73
N TYR A 88 7.19 7.14 25.27
CA TYR A 88 7.29 5.92 24.48
C TYR A 88 7.05 6.14 22.97
N ILE A 89 7.12 7.39 22.51
CA ILE A 89 6.76 7.76 21.13
C ILE A 89 7.54 6.97 20.08
N MET A 90 8.80 6.60 20.37
CA MET A 90 9.65 5.83 19.45
C MET A 90 9.09 4.43 19.13
N VAL A 91 8.37 3.82 20.06
CA VAL A 91 7.75 2.50 19.91
C VAL A 91 6.26 2.63 19.60
N LEU A 92 5.62 3.61 20.26
CA LEU A 92 4.19 3.81 20.17
C LEU A 92 3.75 4.31 18.78
N ALA A 93 4.54 5.22 18.18
CA ALA A 93 4.21 5.75 16.85
C ALA A 93 4.23 4.65 15.76
N PRO A 94 5.28 3.81 15.62
CA PRO A 94 5.26 2.71 14.65
C PRO A 94 4.13 1.71 14.90
N LEU A 95 3.87 1.37 16.15
CA LEU A 95 2.85 0.40 16.52
C LEU A 95 1.45 0.91 16.20
N VAL A 96 1.16 2.15 16.56
CA VAL A 96 -0.14 2.79 16.25
C VAL A 96 -0.31 2.94 14.73
N MET A 97 0.73 3.40 14.01
CA MET A 97 0.68 3.52 12.56
C MET A 97 0.46 2.17 11.87
N PHE A 98 1.10 1.10 12.37
CA PHE A 98 0.88 -0.26 11.87
C PHE A 98 -0.60 -0.67 12.01
N PHE A 99 -1.15 -0.61 13.22
CA PHE A 99 -2.54 -1.01 13.46
C PHE A 99 -3.53 -0.16 12.66
N VAL A 100 -3.36 1.15 12.64
CA VAL A 100 -4.22 2.04 11.86
C VAL A 100 -4.18 1.68 10.37
N THR A 101 -3.01 1.35 9.84
CA THR A 101 -2.86 0.93 8.44
C THR A 101 -3.51 -0.44 8.19
N VAL A 102 -3.37 -1.40 9.09
CA VAL A 102 -4.04 -2.72 8.99
C VAL A 102 -5.56 -2.55 8.91
N PHE A 103 -6.14 -1.73 9.78
CA PHE A 103 -7.60 -1.50 9.78
C PHE A 103 -8.07 -0.64 8.60
N ALA A 104 -7.26 0.33 8.17
CA ALA A 104 -7.62 1.19 7.05
C ALA A 104 -7.39 0.53 5.67
N GLY A 105 -6.55 -0.51 5.59
CA GLY A 105 -6.19 -1.17 4.33
C GLY A 105 -5.33 -0.31 3.40
N THR A 106 -4.88 0.86 3.84
CA THR A 106 -4.10 1.81 3.03
C THR A 106 -3.07 2.58 3.86
N ALA A 107 -1.87 2.76 3.31
CA ALA A 107 -0.82 3.57 3.95
C ALA A 107 -1.12 5.08 3.96
N MET A 108 -2.09 5.55 3.19
CA MET A 108 -2.46 6.97 3.15
C MET A 108 -2.87 7.51 4.52
N THR A 109 -3.45 6.66 5.35
CA THR A 109 -3.84 6.99 6.74
C THR A 109 -2.65 7.34 7.62
N CYS A 110 -1.48 6.74 7.35
CA CYS A 110 -0.23 7.04 8.04
C CYS A 110 0.17 8.51 7.88
N TYR A 111 -0.01 9.09 6.69
CA TYR A 111 0.33 10.49 6.45
C TYR A 111 -0.48 11.47 7.29
N ALA A 112 -1.71 11.13 7.64
CA ALA A 112 -2.53 11.95 8.54
C ALA A 112 -2.01 11.95 9.99
N LEU A 113 -1.28 10.91 10.39
CA LEU A 113 -0.67 10.80 11.72
C LEU A 113 0.73 11.42 11.81
N GLN A 114 1.44 11.58 10.69
CA GLN A 114 2.80 12.12 10.67
C GLN A 114 2.92 13.49 11.36
N PRO A 115 2.04 14.48 11.12
CA PRO A 115 2.11 15.77 11.80
C PRO A 115 1.98 15.63 13.33
N VAL A 116 1.13 14.74 13.80
CA VAL A 116 0.92 14.50 15.23
C VAL A 116 2.16 13.87 15.87
N VAL A 117 2.77 12.89 15.20
CA VAL A 117 4.02 12.26 15.66
C VAL A 117 5.15 13.28 15.71
N PHE A 118 5.25 14.14 14.68
CA PHE A 118 6.24 15.20 14.62
C PHE A 118 6.09 16.17 15.79
N GLU A 119 4.87 16.69 16.00
CA GLU A 119 4.56 17.64 17.08
C GLU A 119 4.90 17.07 18.45
N VAL A 120 4.46 15.85 18.74
CA VAL A 120 4.67 15.21 20.04
C VAL A 120 6.15 14.87 20.26
N ALA A 121 6.86 14.39 19.25
CA ALA A 121 8.28 14.09 19.35
C ALA A 121 9.10 15.37 19.60
N TYR A 122 8.81 16.42 18.83
CA TYR A 122 9.52 17.71 18.93
C TYR A 122 9.29 18.37 20.30
N ALA A 123 8.05 18.41 20.78
CA ALA A 123 7.69 18.98 22.08
C ALA A 123 8.38 18.28 23.27
N ASN A 124 8.75 17.00 23.11
CA ASN A 124 9.42 16.22 24.16
C ASN A 124 10.94 16.07 23.96
N GLY A 125 11.51 16.81 23.02
CA GLY A 125 12.96 16.82 22.78
C GLY A 125 13.51 15.58 22.09
N TYR A 126 12.65 14.73 21.53
CA TYR A 126 13.04 13.58 20.72
C TYR A 126 13.23 13.98 19.26
N ARG A 127 14.14 13.32 18.57
CA ARG A 127 14.32 13.52 17.12
C ARG A 127 13.13 12.91 16.37
N PRO A 128 12.24 13.72 15.76
CA PRO A 128 11.02 13.24 15.14
C PRO A 128 11.28 12.31 13.94
N GLU A 129 12.42 12.49 13.26
CA GLU A 129 12.82 11.71 12.08
C GLU A 129 12.79 10.19 12.35
N ARG A 130 13.29 9.76 13.52
CA ARG A 130 13.33 8.33 13.87
C ARG A 130 11.95 7.73 14.03
N ALA A 131 11.06 8.43 14.72
CA ALA A 131 9.68 7.98 14.94
C ALA A 131 8.88 7.97 13.62
N LEU A 132 9.10 8.97 12.75
CA LEU A 132 8.45 9.08 11.44
C LEU A 132 8.91 7.98 10.47
N VAL A 133 10.22 7.73 10.37
CA VAL A 133 10.76 6.67 9.50
C VAL A 133 10.30 5.30 9.98
N ALA A 134 10.43 5.01 11.27
CA ALA A 134 9.97 3.75 11.82
C ALA A 134 8.45 3.56 11.64
N GLY A 135 7.67 4.63 11.81
CA GLY A 135 6.22 4.62 11.60
C GLY A 135 5.82 4.37 10.15
N SER A 136 6.50 5.00 9.19
CA SER A 136 6.22 4.79 7.77
C SER A 136 6.61 3.39 7.29
N MET A 137 7.72 2.83 7.81
CA MET A 137 8.08 1.44 7.54
C MET A 137 7.06 0.47 8.14
N ALA A 138 6.63 0.69 9.38
CA ALA A 138 5.61 -0.12 10.03
C ALA A 138 4.27 -0.06 9.28
N ALA A 139 3.87 1.11 8.78
CA ALA A 139 2.69 1.26 7.95
C ALA A 139 2.79 0.50 6.62
N SER A 140 3.96 0.49 5.98
CA SER A 140 4.18 -0.28 4.75
C SER A 140 4.04 -1.79 4.97
N VAL A 141 4.55 -2.30 6.11
CA VAL A 141 4.33 -3.70 6.52
C VAL A 141 2.87 -3.94 6.88
N GLY A 142 2.20 -2.95 7.48
CA GLY A 142 0.77 -3.01 7.81
C GLY A 142 -0.15 -3.22 6.61
N ILE A 143 0.22 -2.70 5.42
CA ILE A 143 -0.54 -2.95 4.19
C ILE A 143 -0.56 -4.45 3.84
N THR A 144 0.59 -5.11 3.92
CA THR A 144 0.71 -6.54 3.61
C THR A 144 0.01 -7.42 4.63
N ALA A 145 -0.08 -6.96 5.88
CA ALA A 145 -0.79 -7.66 6.95
C ALA A 145 -2.31 -7.36 6.94
N SER A 146 -2.77 -6.39 6.14
CA SER A 146 -4.17 -6.03 6.09
C SER A 146 -4.97 -6.97 5.19
N PRO A 147 -6.02 -7.63 5.68
CA PRO A 147 -6.90 -8.45 4.85
C PRO A 147 -7.76 -7.61 3.90
N ILE A 148 -7.89 -6.31 4.18
CA ILE A 148 -8.73 -5.36 3.42
C ILE A 148 -7.90 -4.67 2.33
N ALA A 149 -6.57 -4.82 2.32
CA ALA A 149 -5.74 -4.19 1.32
C ALA A 149 -5.96 -4.79 -0.09
N ALA A 150 -6.01 -3.91 -1.09
CA ALA A 150 -6.19 -4.32 -2.48
C ALA A 150 -5.08 -5.27 -2.96
N ALA A 151 -3.85 -5.10 -2.46
CA ALA A 151 -2.73 -5.98 -2.78
C ALA A 151 -2.95 -7.41 -2.26
N THR A 152 -3.44 -7.56 -1.02
CA THR A 152 -3.74 -8.86 -0.42
C THR A 152 -4.88 -9.55 -1.17
N ALA A 153 -5.93 -8.80 -1.51
CA ALA A 153 -7.06 -9.31 -2.29
C ALA A 153 -6.61 -9.79 -3.70
N ALA A 154 -5.72 -9.04 -4.36
CA ALA A 154 -5.18 -9.42 -5.66
C ALA A 154 -4.34 -10.72 -5.58
N VAL A 155 -3.50 -10.84 -4.56
CA VAL A 155 -2.69 -12.06 -4.34
C VAL A 155 -3.57 -13.27 -4.08
N LEU A 156 -4.61 -13.13 -3.25
CA LEU A 156 -5.57 -14.20 -3.00
C LEU A 156 -6.31 -14.62 -4.28
N GLY A 157 -6.74 -13.65 -5.09
CA GLY A 157 -7.36 -13.94 -6.40
C GLY A 157 -6.44 -14.76 -7.31
N LEU A 158 -5.15 -14.47 -7.31
CA LEU A 158 -4.15 -15.26 -8.04
C LEU A 158 -4.03 -16.69 -7.50
N PHE A 159 -3.98 -16.88 -6.19
CA PHE A 159 -3.90 -18.22 -5.59
C PHE A 159 -5.11 -19.09 -5.94
N VAL A 160 -6.30 -18.52 -5.88
CA VAL A 160 -7.53 -19.23 -6.30
C VAL A 160 -7.45 -19.65 -7.76
N GLN A 161 -6.91 -18.78 -8.63
CA GLN A 161 -6.79 -19.07 -10.06
C GLN A 161 -5.75 -20.17 -10.35
N TYR A 162 -4.63 -20.22 -9.61
CA TYR A 162 -3.60 -21.24 -9.80
C TYR A 162 -3.94 -22.58 -9.12
N GLY A 163 -5.18 -22.78 -8.68
CA GLY A 163 -5.67 -24.06 -8.17
C GLY A 163 -5.34 -24.32 -6.70
N HIS A 164 -5.05 -23.29 -5.94
CA HIS A 164 -4.84 -23.36 -4.49
C HIS A 164 -5.97 -22.64 -3.72
N PRO A 165 -7.23 -23.13 -3.83
CA PRO A 165 -8.36 -22.51 -3.13
C PRO A 165 -8.30 -22.68 -1.59
N GLU A 166 -7.39 -23.53 -1.11
CA GLU A 166 -7.17 -23.81 0.32
C GLU A 166 -6.57 -22.62 1.06
N ILE A 167 -5.95 -21.66 0.33
CA ILE A 167 -5.37 -20.44 0.89
C ILE A 167 -6.46 -19.36 0.87
N SER A 168 -7.45 -19.52 1.73
CA SER A 168 -8.43 -18.46 2.00
C SER A 168 -8.08 -17.76 3.31
N LEU A 169 -8.48 -16.49 3.43
CA LEU A 169 -8.49 -15.80 4.72
C LEU A 169 -9.50 -16.52 5.63
N GLY A 170 -9.03 -17.53 6.38
CA GLY A 170 -9.81 -18.21 7.40
C GLY A 170 -10.09 -17.33 8.59
#